data_42ce5237b6d3e748e156eaa0b0ce78a0
#
_entry.id   42ce5237b6d3e748e156eaa0b0ce78a0
#
_cell.length_a   1.000
_cell.length_b   1.000
_cell.length_c   1.000
_cell.angle_alpha   90.00
_cell.angle_beta   90.00
_cell.angle_gamma   90.00
#
_symmetry.space_group_name_H-M   'P 1'
#
loop_
_entity.id
_entity.type
_entity.pdbx_description
1 polymer ?
#
loop_
_entity_poly.entity_id
_entity_poly.type
_entity_poly.pdbx_seq_one_letter_code
_entity_poly.pdbx_strand_id
1 'polypeptide(L)'
;MFARLAIGIVLAGTIGAPAFAAQMNATEARHFVANKLFSFTCFDGTKGAGRVFNDGSAAGSVQFGGSGPVRHMRLPTNTLQVRGDSICATVPGLPFSPCFNLNKYDEVSFRGSVSGLGFAYCDFHRQGRAHTYLTRLIRHRPRSLHPPRQARAEEKPTVRSEPVAELRKTQD
;
A
#
# COMPACT_ATOMS: atom_id res chain seq x y z
N MET A 1 -6.91 29.38 71.43
CA MET A 1 -5.77 29.38 70.53
C MET A 1 -6.05 28.32 69.46
N PHE A 2 -6.51 28.71 68.29
CA PHE A 2 -6.82 27.80 67.18
C PHE A 2 -5.74 28.00 66.09
N ALA A 3 -4.87 27.02 65.94
CA ALA A 3 -3.88 26.99 64.87
C ALA A 3 -4.55 26.52 63.56
N ARG A 4 -4.63 27.40 62.54
CA ARG A 4 -5.09 27.08 61.19
C ARG A 4 -3.95 26.57 60.38
N LEU A 5 -3.90 25.27 60.09
CA LEU A 5 -3.02 24.65 59.13
C LEU A 5 -3.54 24.94 57.72
N ALA A 6 -2.85 25.72 56.94
CA ALA A 6 -3.10 25.92 55.51
C ALA A 6 -2.34 24.84 54.74
N ILE A 7 -3.07 23.92 54.13
CA ILE A 7 -2.52 22.93 53.23
C ILE A 7 -2.43 23.55 51.83
N GLY A 8 -1.21 23.90 51.45
CA GLY A 8 -0.91 24.35 50.07
C GLY A 8 -0.90 23.17 49.08
N ILE A 9 -1.85 23.15 48.13
CA ILE A 9 -1.86 22.22 47.03
C ILE A 9 -0.91 22.73 45.97
N VAL A 10 0.25 22.06 45.81
CA VAL A 10 1.19 22.28 44.69
C VAL A 10 0.64 21.55 43.47
N LEU A 11 0.04 22.28 42.54
CA LEU A 11 -0.29 21.75 41.20
C LEU A 11 1.01 21.62 40.42
N ALA A 12 1.52 20.38 40.32
CA ALA A 12 2.61 20.02 39.40
C ALA A 12 2.05 20.01 37.98
N GLY A 13 2.24 21.11 37.24
CA GLY A 13 1.95 21.23 35.83
C GLY A 13 2.89 20.30 35.02
N THR A 14 2.38 19.26 34.42
CA THR A 14 3.12 18.45 33.46
C THR A 14 3.33 19.26 32.18
N ILE A 15 4.53 19.81 32.01
CA ILE A 15 4.95 20.44 30.75
C ILE A 15 5.10 19.31 29.73
N GLY A 16 4.07 19.07 28.90
CA GLY A 16 4.15 18.18 27.75
C GLY A 16 5.20 18.74 26.78
N ALA A 17 6.36 18.11 26.68
CA ALA A 17 7.34 18.46 25.66
C ALA A 17 6.72 18.25 24.27
N PRO A 18 6.85 19.23 23.33
CA PRO A 18 6.40 19.02 21.95
C PRO A 18 7.15 17.82 21.36
N ALA A 19 6.42 16.87 20.82
CA ALA A 19 7.00 15.74 20.10
C ALA A 19 7.61 16.28 18.81
N PHE A 20 8.90 16.53 18.79
CA PHE A 20 9.63 16.89 17.58
C PHE A 20 9.72 15.65 16.68
N ALA A 21 9.35 15.82 15.41
CA ALA A 21 9.58 14.79 14.39
C ALA A 21 11.10 14.52 14.31
N ALA A 22 11.53 13.32 14.71
CA ALA A 22 12.93 12.94 14.67
C ALA A 22 13.28 12.42 13.28
N GLN A 23 14.34 12.96 12.67
CA GLN A 23 14.87 12.43 11.43
C GLN A 23 15.49 11.05 11.70
N MET A 24 14.99 10.04 10.98
CA MET A 24 15.54 8.70 11.04
C MET A 24 16.83 8.63 10.21
N ASN A 25 17.87 7.97 10.72
CA ASN A 25 18.98 7.56 9.88
C ASN A 25 18.53 6.42 8.94
N ALA A 26 19.31 6.15 7.88
CA ALA A 26 18.90 5.22 6.85
C ALA A 26 18.68 3.78 7.35
N THR A 27 19.45 3.33 8.34
CA THR A 27 19.30 1.99 8.94
C THR A 27 18.02 1.92 9.76
N GLU A 28 17.75 2.92 10.58
CA GLU A 28 16.52 3.03 11.36
C GLU A 28 15.29 3.09 10.44
N ALA A 29 15.34 3.94 9.41
CA ALA A 29 14.29 4.07 8.43
C ALA A 29 13.98 2.73 7.74
N ARG A 30 15.01 1.98 7.35
CA ARG A 30 14.85 0.65 6.76
C ARG A 30 14.15 -0.31 7.72
N HIS A 31 14.57 -0.39 8.98
CA HIS A 31 13.91 -1.22 9.99
C HIS A 31 12.48 -0.78 10.27
N PHE A 32 12.23 0.52 10.25
CA PHE A 32 10.91 1.08 10.51
C PHE A 32 9.92 0.71 9.42
N VAL A 33 10.30 0.76 8.13
CA VAL A 33 9.39 0.54 6.99
C VAL A 33 9.37 -0.90 6.48
N ALA A 34 10.43 -1.68 6.67
CA ALA A 34 10.60 -3.00 6.04
C ALA A 34 9.46 -3.96 6.40
N ASN A 35 8.91 -4.61 5.39
CA ASN A 35 7.85 -5.62 5.44
C ASN A 35 6.52 -5.16 6.08
N LYS A 36 6.36 -3.85 6.30
CA LYS A 36 5.13 -3.28 6.84
C LYS A 36 4.32 -2.62 5.73
N LEU A 37 3.01 -2.66 5.86
CA LEU A 37 2.09 -1.98 4.93
C LEU A 37 1.83 -0.57 5.44
N PHE A 38 2.05 0.42 4.58
CA PHE A 38 1.74 1.81 4.84
C PHE A 38 0.75 2.33 3.80
N SER A 39 -0.23 3.12 4.25
CA SER A 39 -0.94 4.05 3.37
C SER A 39 -0.17 5.36 3.33
N PHE A 40 -0.30 6.11 2.24
CA PHE A 40 0.35 7.40 2.10
C PHE A 40 -0.54 8.41 1.38
N THR A 41 -0.30 9.68 1.69
CA THR A 41 -0.87 10.83 0.98
C THR A 41 0.24 11.84 0.78
N CYS A 42 0.42 12.31 -0.47
CA CYS A 42 1.45 13.26 -0.84
C CYS A 42 0.90 14.68 -0.97
N PHE A 43 1.79 15.66 -1.00
CA PHE A 43 1.49 17.09 -1.11
C PHE A 43 0.67 17.45 -2.36
N ASP A 44 0.79 16.69 -3.45
CA ASP A 44 0.07 16.86 -4.72
C ASP A 44 -1.29 16.14 -4.76
N GLY A 45 -1.75 15.57 -3.63
CA GLY A 45 -2.96 14.79 -3.54
C GLY A 45 -2.81 13.33 -3.98
N THR A 46 -1.65 12.91 -4.47
CA THR A 46 -1.36 11.50 -4.76
C THR A 46 -1.50 10.67 -3.48
N LYS A 47 -2.20 9.55 -3.55
CA LYS A 47 -2.44 8.67 -2.42
C LYS A 47 -2.33 7.20 -2.80
N GLY A 48 -2.07 6.36 -1.82
CA GLY A 48 -1.95 4.94 -2.08
C GLY A 48 -1.64 4.11 -0.85
N ALA A 49 -1.30 2.87 -1.08
CA ALA A 49 -0.79 1.97 -0.06
C ALA A 49 0.24 1.02 -0.65
N GLY A 50 1.27 0.72 0.12
CA GLY A 50 2.35 -0.14 -0.36
C GLY A 50 3.19 -0.71 0.77
N ARG A 51 4.03 -1.67 0.39
CA ARG A 51 5.00 -2.34 1.26
C ARG A 51 6.37 -2.27 0.62
N VAL A 52 7.36 -1.93 1.43
CA VAL A 52 8.77 -2.04 1.08
C VAL A 52 9.30 -3.35 1.66
N PHE A 53 10.05 -4.11 0.87
CA PHE A 53 10.65 -5.38 1.29
C PHE A 53 12.12 -5.21 1.66
N ASN A 54 12.69 -6.20 2.37
CA ASN A 54 14.08 -6.15 2.82
C ASN A 54 15.10 -6.12 1.68
N ASP A 55 14.75 -6.62 0.52
CA ASP A 55 15.57 -6.62 -0.70
C ASP A 55 15.54 -5.29 -1.48
N GLY A 56 14.90 -4.26 -0.92
CA GLY A 56 14.75 -2.95 -1.56
C GLY A 56 13.72 -2.92 -2.68
N SER A 57 12.94 -3.98 -2.87
CA SER A 57 11.77 -3.95 -3.73
C SER A 57 10.58 -3.30 -3.02
N ALA A 58 9.58 -2.87 -3.79
CA ALA A 58 8.33 -2.39 -3.23
C ALA A 58 7.13 -2.81 -4.10
N ALA A 59 5.98 -2.98 -3.48
CA ALA A 59 4.74 -3.26 -4.18
C ALA A 59 3.57 -2.52 -3.53
N GLY A 60 2.65 -2.03 -4.36
CA GLY A 60 1.51 -1.28 -3.85
C GLY A 60 0.55 -0.82 -4.92
N SER A 61 -0.36 0.05 -4.51
CA SER A 61 -1.29 0.74 -5.38
C SER A 61 -1.16 2.25 -5.18
N VAL A 62 -1.29 3.00 -6.27
CA VAL A 62 -1.15 4.46 -6.30
C VAL A 62 -2.30 5.06 -7.10
N GLN A 63 -2.87 6.14 -6.59
CA GLN A 63 -3.83 7.01 -7.27
C GLN A 63 -3.22 8.40 -7.38
N PHE A 64 -2.83 8.79 -8.58
CA PHE A 64 -2.18 10.08 -8.83
C PHE A 64 -3.17 11.24 -8.76
N GLY A 65 -2.74 12.39 -8.19
CA GLY A 65 -3.53 13.61 -8.09
C GLY A 65 -4.85 13.45 -7.34
N GLY A 66 -5.01 12.41 -6.54
CA GLY A 66 -6.18 12.18 -5.69
C GLY A 66 -7.46 11.70 -6.39
N SER A 67 -7.55 11.77 -7.72
CA SER A 67 -8.78 11.49 -8.49
C SER A 67 -8.58 10.56 -9.69
N GLY A 68 -7.35 10.25 -10.07
CA GLY A 68 -7.03 9.34 -11.18
C GLY A 68 -7.39 7.87 -10.91
N PRO A 69 -7.26 7.00 -11.90
CA PRO A 69 -7.43 5.56 -11.69
C PRO A 69 -6.36 4.99 -10.77
N VAL A 70 -6.74 4.03 -9.94
CA VAL A 70 -5.79 3.29 -9.10
C VAL A 70 -4.94 2.38 -9.98
N ARG A 71 -3.62 2.51 -9.85
CA ARG A 71 -2.63 1.68 -10.56
C ARG A 71 -1.86 0.81 -9.58
N HIS A 72 -1.68 -0.44 -9.92
CA HIS A 72 -0.80 -1.33 -9.18
C HIS A 72 0.63 -1.18 -9.70
N MET A 73 1.57 -0.97 -8.78
CA MET A 73 2.97 -0.77 -9.09
C MET A 73 3.84 -1.77 -8.33
N ARG A 74 4.90 -2.21 -8.98
CA ARG A 74 5.95 -3.02 -8.35
C ARG A 74 7.30 -2.46 -8.78
N LEU A 75 8.13 -2.18 -7.79
CA LEU A 75 9.53 -1.82 -8.00
C LEU A 75 10.39 -3.08 -7.83
N PRO A 76 11.37 -3.31 -8.72
CA PRO A 76 12.27 -4.46 -8.65
C PRO A 76 13.14 -4.44 -7.38
N THR A 77 13.83 -5.53 -7.14
CA THR A 77 14.85 -5.63 -6.09
C THR A 77 15.93 -4.57 -6.27
N ASN A 78 16.55 -4.15 -5.18
CA ASN A 78 17.59 -3.11 -5.15
C ASN A 78 17.17 -1.74 -5.71
N THR A 79 15.86 -1.47 -5.89
CA THR A 79 15.39 -0.13 -6.27
C THR A 79 15.60 0.86 -5.13
N LEU A 80 15.26 0.47 -3.89
CA LEU A 80 15.45 1.30 -2.70
C LEU A 80 16.73 0.89 -1.99
N GLN A 81 17.68 1.80 -1.91
CA GLN A 81 19.01 1.56 -1.36
C GLN A 81 19.36 2.59 -0.30
N VAL A 82 20.10 2.16 0.71
CA VAL A 82 20.74 3.05 1.68
C VAL A 82 21.98 3.66 1.05
N ARG A 83 22.07 4.99 1.05
CA ARG A 83 23.24 5.76 0.62
C ARG A 83 23.56 6.83 1.65
N GLY A 84 24.62 6.64 2.43
CA GLY A 84 24.90 7.48 3.59
C GLY A 84 23.73 7.47 4.57
N ASP A 85 23.22 8.63 4.94
CA ASP A 85 22.11 8.79 5.88
C ASP A 85 20.72 8.86 5.20
N SER A 86 20.66 8.60 3.89
CA SER A 86 19.43 8.70 3.11
C SER A 86 19.05 7.39 2.45
N ILE A 87 17.75 7.23 2.18
CA ILE A 87 17.25 6.16 1.32
C ILE A 87 17.07 6.75 -0.08
N CYS A 88 17.73 6.16 -1.08
CA CYS A 88 17.67 6.60 -2.47
C CYS A 88 16.94 5.56 -3.32
N ALA A 89 16.18 6.04 -4.32
CA ALA A 89 15.51 5.18 -5.29
C ALA A 89 16.29 5.20 -6.61
N THR A 90 16.70 4.01 -7.08
CA THR A 90 17.29 3.83 -8.41
C THR A 90 16.29 3.10 -9.29
N VAL A 91 15.64 3.84 -10.19
CA VAL A 91 14.64 3.28 -11.11
C VAL A 91 15.26 3.21 -12.51
N PRO A 92 15.29 2.03 -13.16
CA PRO A 92 15.76 1.90 -14.53
C PRO A 92 15.02 2.84 -15.47
N GLY A 93 15.77 3.58 -16.30
CA GLY A 93 15.19 4.55 -17.23
C GLY A 93 15.05 5.98 -16.70
N LEU A 94 15.28 6.22 -15.40
CA LEU A 94 15.41 7.58 -14.87
C LEU A 94 16.87 8.01 -14.87
N PRO A 95 17.21 9.23 -15.36
CA PRO A 95 18.57 9.73 -15.41
C PRO A 95 19.13 10.14 -14.05
N PHE A 96 18.35 10.08 -12.99
CA PHE A 96 18.72 10.47 -11.63
C PHE A 96 18.17 9.49 -10.60
N SER A 97 18.78 9.48 -9.42
CA SER A 97 18.33 8.66 -8.28
C SER A 97 17.92 9.60 -7.15
N PRO A 98 16.60 9.86 -6.97
CA PRO A 98 16.15 10.71 -5.88
C PRO A 98 16.44 10.06 -4.53
N CYS A 99 16.89 10.86 -3.57
CA CYS A 99 17.08 10.45 -2.19
C CYS A 99 16.02 11.08 -1.30
N PHE A 100 15.69 10.42 -0.21
CA PHE A 100 14.59 10.77 0.67
C PHE A 100 15.06 10.87 2.12
N ASN A 101 14.62 11.93 2.79
CA ASN A 101 14.72 12.10 4.22
C ASN A 101 13.42 11.58 4.86
N LEU A 102 13.54 10.79 5.91
CA LEU A 102 12.40 10.24 6.63
C LEU A 102 12.37 10.80 8.06
N ASN A 103 11.28 11.49 8.38
CA ASN A 103 11.04 12.08 9.68
C ASN A 103 9.95 11.29 10.41
N LYS A 104 10.31 10.63 11.49
CA LYS A 104 9.39 9.84 12.32
C LYS A 104 8.57 10.80 13.18
N TYR A 105 7.24 10.64 13.17
CA TYR A 105 6.33 11.32 14.07
C TYR A 105 5.99 10.47 15.30
N ASP A 106 5.70 9.20 15.06
CA ASP A 106 5.37 8.21 16.09
C ASP A 106 5.71 6.78 15.62
N GLU A 107 5.29 5.75 16.38
CA GLU A 107 5.58 4.35 16.09
C GLU A 107 4.85 3.79 14.85
N VAL A 108 3.93 4.54 14.28
CA VAL A 108 3.10 4.11 13.14
C VAL A 108 3.09 5.11 12.00
N SER A 109 3.69 6.29 12.16
CA SER A 109 3.65 7.33 11.14
C SER A 109 4.99 8.04 10.94
N PHE A 110 5.24 8.44 9.69
CA PHE A 110 6.41 9.22 9.30
C PHE A 110 6.12 10.05 8.05
N ARG A 111 6.92 11.08 7.84
CA ARG A 111 6.98 11.86 6.60
C ARG A 111 8.23 11.51 5.83
N GLY A 112 8.05 11.19 4.55
CA GLY A 112 9.15 11.10 3.60
C GLY A 112 9.17 12.33 2.70
N SER A 113 10.31 12.98 2.56
CA SER A 113 10.49 14.14 1.67
C SER A 113 11.68 13.93 0.75
N VAL A 114 11.62 14.46 -0.47
CA VAL A 114 12.75 14.43 -1.40
C VAL A 114 13.85 15.32 -0.85
N SER A 115 15.07 14.82 -0.76
CA SER A 115 16.24 15.57 -0.27
C SER A 115 16.46 16.82 -1.14
N GLY A 116 16.58 17.96 -0.49
CA GLY A 116 16.72 19.26 -1.16
C GLY A 116 15.39 19.88 -1.66
N LEU A 117 14.26 19.15 -1.62
CA LEU A 117 12.95 19.61 -2.04
C LEU A 117 11.94 19.40 -0.90
N GLY A 118 12.04 20.21 0.14
CA GLY A 118 11.22 20.05 1.36
C GLY A 118 9.72 20.14 1.13
N PHE A 119 9.26 20.77 0.05
CA PHE A 119 7.84 20.82 -0.34
C PHE A 119 7.33 19.51 -0.97
N ALA A 120 8.21 18.68 -1.52
CA ALA A 120 7.86 17.40 -2.13
C ALA A 120 7.91 16.29 -1.07
N TYR A 121 6.79 16.05 -0.40
CA TYR A 121 6.69 15.08 0.69
C TYR A 121 5.44 14.20 0.56
N CYS A 122 5.48 13.08 1.25
CA CYS A 122 4.33 12.23 1.51
C CYS A 122 4.28 11.88 3.01
N ASP A 123 3.08 11.85 3.55
CA ASP A 123 2.80 11.36 4.90
C ASP A 123 2.39 9.89 4.84
N PHE A 124 3.03 9.08 5.65
CA PHE A 124 2.85 7.64 5.70
C PHE A 124 2.25 7.20 7.03
N HIS A 125 1.23 6.34 6.95
CA HIS A 125 0.61 5.71 8.11
C HIS A 125 0.63 4.19 7.98
N ARG A 126 1.15 3.53 9.01
CA ARG A 126 1.20 2.08 9.08
C ARG A 126 -0.21 1.50 9.18
N GLN A 127 -0.54 0.64 8.24
CA GLN A 127 -1.79 -0.09 8.26
C GLN A 127 -1.68 -1.31 9.20
N GLY A 128 -2.67 -1.50 10.07
CA GLY A 128 -2.80 -2.72 10.85
C GLY A 128 -2.85 -3.95 9.94
N ARG A 129 -2.60 -5.14 10.48
CA ARG A 129 -2.60 -6.39 9.70
C ARG A 129 -3.87 -6.50 8.87
N ALA A 130 -3.73 -6.38 7.54
CA ALA A 130 -4.83 -6.45 6.57
C ALA A 130 -5.62 -7.80 6.61
N HIS A 131 -5.15 -8.77 7.39
CA HIS A 131 -5.78 -10.08 7.54
C HIS A 131 -7.19 -10.03 8.17
N THR A 132 -7.50 -9.00 8.95
CA THR A 132 -8.76 -8.93 9.69
C THR A 132 -9.93 -8.44 8.85
N TYR A 133 -9.69 -7.60 7.83
CA TYR A 133 -10.75 -7.03 7.01
C TYR A 133 -11.26 -7.98 5.92
N LEU A 134 -10.38 -8.72 5.27
CA LEU A 134 -10.77 -9.69 4.24
C LEU A 134 -11.54 -10.88 4.83
N THR A 135 -11.16 -11.34 6.02
CA THR A 135 -11.87 -12.44 6.70
C THR A 135 -13.28 -12.03 7.13
N ARG A 136 -13.52 -10.76 7.46
CA ARG A 136 -14.83 -10.24 7.82
C ARG A 136 -15.77 -10.12 6.62
N LEU A 137 -15.26 -9.67 5.47
CA LEU A 137 -16.02 -9.56 4.23
C LEU A 137 -16.41 -10.93 3.65
N ILE A 138 -15.57 -11.95 3.82
CA ILE A 138 -15.86 -13.32 3.35
C ILE A 138 -16.91 -14.01 4.25
N ARG A 139 -16.96 -13.69 5.56
CA ARG A 139 -17.93 -14.28 6.49
C ARG A 139 -19.37 -13.79 6.31
N HIS A 140 -19.58 -12.67 5.64
CA HIS A 140 -20.92 -12.09 5.44
C HIS A 140 -21.50 -12.32 4.05
N ARG A 141 -20.90 -13.19 3.22
CA ARG A 141 -21.57 -13.63 2.00
C ARG A 141 -22.65 -14.64 2.39
N PRO A 142 -23.94 -14.32 2.28
CA PRO A 142 -24.99 -15.30 2.53
C PRO A 142 -24.78 -16.44 1.53
N ARG A 143 -24.69 -17.67 2.03
CA ARG A 143 -24.76 -18.86 1.18
C ARG A 143 -26.07 -18.79 0.46
N SER A 144 -26.08 -18.43 -0.82
CA SER A 144 -27.23 -18.65 -1.67
C SER A 144 -27.41 -20.16 -1.77
N LEU A 145 -28.45 -20.64 -1.11
CA LEU A 145 -28.95 -21.99 -1.31
C LEU A 145 -29.53 -22.06 -2.73
N HIS A 146 -28.70 -22.37 -3.70
CA HIS A 146 -29.18 -22.82 -4.98
C HIS A 146 -29.63 -24.27 -4.79
N PRO A 147 -30.88 -24.61 -5.07
CA PRO A 147 -31.32 -26.02 -5.10
C PRO A 147 -30.50 -26.76 -6.14
N PRO A 148 -30.17 -28.04 -5.90
CA PRO A 148 -29.42 -28.84 -6.84
C PRO A 148 -30.18 -28.92 -8.16
N ARG A 149 -29.58 -28.44 -9.25
CA ARG A 149 -30.07 -28.54 -10.60
C ARG A 149 -30.14 -30.04 -10.93
N GLN A 150 -31.34 -30.59 -11.01
CA GLN A 150 -31.56 -31.96 -11.45
C GLN A 150 -30.86 -32.16 -12.78
N ALA A 151 -30.03 -33.20 -12.84
CA ALA A 151 -29.37 -33.65 -14.05
C ALA A 151 -30.45 -34.02 -15.08
N ARG A 152 -30.64 -33.18 -16.07
CA ARG A 152 -31.44 -33.49 -17.27
C ARG A 152 -30.64 -34.45 -18.10
N ALA A 153 -31.21 -35.63 -18.31
CA ALA A 153 -30.66 -36.71 -19.12
C ALA A 153 -30.18 -36.19 -20.47
N GLU A 154 -29.00 -36.64 -20.79
CA GLU A 154 -28.24 -36.38 -22.00
C GLU A 154 -28.96 -37.06 -23.20
N GLU A 155 -29.61 -36.25 -24.03
CA GLU A 155 -30.14 -36.67 -25.32
C GLU A 155 -29.01 -36.49 -26.35
N LYS A 156 -28.55 -37.63 -26.85
CA LYS A 156 -27.47 -37.80 -27.81
C LYS A 156 -27.89 -37.23 -29.17
N PRO A 157 -27.19 -36.25 -29.76
CA PRO A 157 -27.50 -35.81 -31.12
C PRO A 157 -27.02 -36.82 -32.12
N THR A 158 -27.97 -37.37 -32.88
CA THR A 158 -27.72 -38.20 -34.02
C THR A 158 -27.12 -37.36 -35.16
N VAL A 159 -25.89 -37.66 -35.52
CA VAL A 159 -25.21 -37.06 -36.67
C VAL A 159 -25.84 -37.62 -37.95
N ARG A 160 -26.58 -36.78 -38.66
CA ARG A 160 -27.09 -37.06 -40.01
C ARG A 160 -26.03 -36.59 -40.99
N SER A 161 -25.37 -37.55 -41.64
CA SER A 161 -24.44 -37.35 -42.75
C SER A 161 -25.21 -36.99 -44.01
N GLU A 162 -25.02 -35.75 -44.51
CA GLU A 162 -25.42 -35.33 -45.85
C GLU A 162 -24.28 -35.59 -46.85
N PRO A 163 -24.59 -36.04 -48.08
CA PRO A 163 -23.58 -36.37 -49.08
C PRO A 163 -23.02 -35.08 -49.74
N VAL A 164 -21.71 -35.12 -49.92
CA VAL A 164 -20.94 -34.08 -50.63
C VAL A 164 -21.29 -34.11 -52.10
N ALA A 165 -21.85 -33.01 -52.61
CA ALA A 165 -22.04 -32.85 -54.09
C ALA A 165 -20.73 -32.34 -54.69
N GLU A 166 -20.29 -33.12 -55.67
CA GLU A 166 -19.14 -32.91 -56.55
C GLU A 166 -19.29 -31.64 -57.38
N LEU A 167 -18.38 -30.69 -57.25
CA LEU A 167 -18.30 -29.46 -58.07
C LEU A 167 -17.37 -29.70 -59.23
N ARG A 168 -18.03 -29.92 -60.43
CA ARG A 168 -17.44 -30.02 -61.73
C ARG A 168 -16.61 -28.77 -62.09
N LYS A 169 -15.44 -29.06 -62.64
CA LYS A 169 -14.59 -28.10 -63.39
C LYS A 169 -15.33 -27.62 -64.62
N THR A 170 -15.30 -26.36 -64.93
CA THR A 170 -15.38 -25.81 -66.31
C THR A 170 -14.18 -24.90 -66.50
N GLN A 171 -13.36 -25.33 -67.48
CA GLN A 171 -12.43 -24.51 -68.22
C GLN A 171 -13.22 -23.66 -69.22
N ASP A 172 -12.87 -22.40 -69.34
CA ASP A 172 -12.55 -21.64 -70.56
C ASP A 172 -11.90 -20.34 -70.16
#